data_a47df09d01d370299c2b754d64e8887a
#
_entry.id   a47df09d01d370299c2b754d64e8887a
#
_cell.length_a   1.000
_cell.length_b   1.000
_cell.length_c   1.000
_cell.angle_alpha   90.00
_cell.angle_beta   90.00
_cell.angle_gamma   90.00
#
_symmetry.space_group_name_H-M   'P 1'
#
loop_
_entity.id
_entity.type
_entity.pdbx_description
1 polymer ?
#
loop_
_entity_poly.entity_id
_entity_poly.type
_entity_poly.pdbx_seq_one_letter_code
_entity_poly.pdbx_strand_id
1 'polypeptide(L)' 'MTIKELREKRAKAWDDARDFLDSKRNDSGLLSEEDSKTYDDMEQQIVAYGKEIDRLERQ' A
#
# COMPACT_ATOMS: atom_id res chain seq x y z
N MET A 1 18.53 -4.98 1.94
CA MET A 1 17.80 -3.90 1.24
C MET A 1 18.02 -2.59 1.98
N THR A 2 18.30 -1.52 1.26
CA THR A 2 18.57 -0.22 1.89
C THR A 2 17.28 0.51 2.25
N ILE A 3 17.39 1.50 3.15
CA ILE A 3 16.25 2.35 3.51
C ILE A 3 15.69 3.05 2.28
N LYS A 4 16.57 3.52 1.39
CA LYS A 4 16.15 4.17 0.15
C LYS A 4 15.32 3.23 -0.71
N GLU A 5 15.77 2.00 -0.89
CA GLU A 5 15.03 1.00 -1.68
C GLU A 5 13.66 0.69 -1.06
N LEU A 6 13.60 0.58 0.27
CA LEU A 6 12.33 0.33 0.96
C LEU A 6 11.36 1.51 0.82
N ARG A 7 11.87 2.74 0.88
CA ARG A 7 11.04 3.93 0.66
C ARG A 7 10.49 3.98 -0.77
N GLU A 8 11.30 3.61 -1.73
CA GLU A 8 10.86 3.54 -3.13
C GLU A 8 9.79 2.49 -3.32
N LYS A 9 9.96 1.32 -2.72
CA LYS A 9 8.96 0.25 -2.77
C LYS A 9 7.66 0.65 -2.10
N ARG A 10 7.75 1.34 -0.96
CA ARG A 10 6.56 1.83 -0.26
C ARG A 10 5.82 2.86 -1.11
N ALA A 11 6.55 3.79 -1.73
CA ALA A 11 5.94 4.80 -2.59
C ALA A 11 5.23 4.16 -3.78
N LYS A 12 5.84 3.15 -4.41
CA LYS A 12 5.20 2.43 -5.50
C LYS A 12 3.97 1.67 -5.01
N ALA A 13 4.05 1.06 -3.84
CA ALA A 13 2.90 0.35 -3.27
C ALA A 13 1.73 1.29 -3.01
N TRP A 14 2.01 2.52 -2.55
CA TRP A 14 0.99 3.55 -2.38
C TRP A 14 0.34 3.94 -3.71
N ASP A 15 1.15 4.15 -4.73
CA ASP A 15 0.65 4.51 -6.06
C ASP A 15 -0.24 3.40 -6.62
N ASP A 16 0.20 2.15 -6.49
CA ASP A 16 -0.56 1.00 -6.95
C ASP A 16 -1.89 0.88 -6.21
N ALA A 17 -1.88 1.10 -4.89
CA ALA A 17 -3.10 1.03 -4.08
C ALA A 17 -4.08 2.13 -4.46
N ARG A 18 -3.59 3.34 -4.70
CA ARG A 18 -4.43 4.46 -5.12
C ARG A 18 -5.05 4.20 -6.49
N ASP A 19 -4.24 3.72 -7.44
CA ASP A 19 -4.72 3.38 -8.78
C ASP A 19 -5.79 2.29 -8.72
N PHE A 20 -5.59 1.30 -7.84
CA PHE A 20 -6.57 0.26 -7.63
C PHE A 20 -7.90 0.82 -7.13
N LEU A 21 -7.85 1.70 -6.12
CA LEU A 21 -9.06 2.35 -5.61
C LEU A 21 -9.81 3.10 -6.71
N ASP A 22 -9.07 3.91 -7.46
CA ASP A 22 -9.68 4.76 -8.50
C ASP A 22 -10.32 3.92 -9.60
N SER A 23 -9.72 2.79 -9.96
CA SER A 23 -10.21 1.95 -11.05
C SER A 23 -11.36 1.02 -10.64
N LYS A 24 -11.50 0.72 -9.34
CA LYS A 24 -12.45 -0.28 -8.86
C LYS A 24 -13.69 0.29 -8.18
N ARG A 25 -13.73 1.58 -7.89
CA ARG A 25 -14.92 2.18 -7.28
C ARG A 25 -16.10 2.08 -8.24
N ASN A 26 -17.27 1.69 -7.70
CA ASN A 26 -18.49 1.62 -8.48
C ASN A 26 -19.16 3.00 -8.58
N ASP A 27 -20.34 3.07 -9.20
CA ASP A 27 -21.06 4.31 -9.41
C ASP A 27 -21.44 5.01 -8.09
N SER A 28 -21.55 4.26 -7.02
CA SER A 28 -21.80 4.80 -5.69
C SER A 28 -20.53 5.26 -4.96
N GLY A 29 -19.37 5.12 -5.59
CA GLY A 29 -18.09 5.47 -4.99
C GLY A 29 -17.58 4.43 -4.01
N LEU A 30 -18.13 3.22 -4.02
CA LEU A 30 -17.78 2.15 -3.09
C LEU A 30 -17.07 1.01 -3.80
N LEU A 31 -16.23 0.29 -3.03
CA LEU A 31 -15.60 -0.94 -3.50
C LEU A 31 -16.51 -2.14 -3.21
N SER A 32 -16.43 -3.18 -4.03
CA SER A 32 -17.04 -4.46 -3.71
C SER A 32 -16.35 -5.06 -2.49
N GLU A 33 -16.94 -6.08 -1.86
CA GLU A 33 -16.31 -6.78 -0.73
C GLU A 33 -14.98 -7.40 -1.14
N GLU A 34 -14.92 -8.00 -2.31
CA GLU A 34 -13.71 -8.61 -2.83
C GLU A 34 -12.61 -7.56 -3.03
N ASP A 35 -12.96 -6.43 -3.64
CA ASP A 35 -12.00 -5.36 -3.91
C ASP A 35 -11.55 -4.67 -2.62
N SER A 36 -12.46 -4.53 -1.65
CA SER A 36 -12.10 -4.00 -0.33
C SER A 36 -11.06 -4.86 0.36
N LYS A 37 -11.21 -6.19 0.28
CA LYS A 37 -10.23 -7.10 0.85
C LYS A 37 -8.89 -7.00 0.16
N THR A 38 -8.89 -6.89 -1.16
CA THR A 38 -7.66 -6.73 -1.93
C THR A 38 -6.95 -5.43 -1.54
N TYR A 39 -7.70 -4.34 -1.40
CA TYR A 39 -7.13 -3.07 -0.98
C TYR A 39 -6.55 -3.16 0.43
N ASP A 40 -7.25 -3.82 1.35
CA ASP A 40 -6.75 -4.00 2.72
C ASP A 40 -5.42 -4.74 2.75
N ASP A 41 -5.26 -5.76 1.88
CA ASP A 41 -4.00 -6.47 1.75
C ASP A 41 -2.88 -5.55 1.23
N MET A 42 -3.21 -4.67 0.29
CA MET A 42 -2.26 -3.68 -0.20
C MET A 42 -1.82 -2.72 0.91
N GLU A 43 -2.77 -2.26 1.73
CA GLU A 43 -2.47 -1.40 2.87
C GLU A 43 -1.54 -2.08 3.87
N GLN A 44 -1.79 -3.35 4.16
CA GLN A 44 -0.95 -4.12 5.09
C GLN A 44 0.49 -4.19 4.60
N GLN A 45 0.69 -4.32 3.29
CA GLN A 45 2.03 -4.34 2.74
C GLN A 45 2.73 -2.98 2.88
N ILE A 46 1.99 -1.90 2.66
CA ILE A 46 2.51 -0.54 2.86
C ILE A 46 2.96 -0.35 4.31
N VAL A 47 2.13 -0.78 5.27
CA VAL A 47 2.45 -0.72 6.70
C VAL A 47 3.70 -1.55 7.01
N ALA A 48 3.82 -2.73 6.39
CA ALA A 48 4.98 -3.59 6.61
C ALA A 48 6.28 -2.92 6.15
N TYR A 49 6.26 -2.26 5.01
CA TYR A 49 7.41 -1.47 4.55
C TYR A 49 7.76 -0.36 5.54
N GLY A 50 6.75 0.33 6.05
CA GLY A 50 6.95 1.40 7.04
C GLY A 50 7.61 0.89 8.31
N LYS A 51 7.17 -0.27 8.81
CA LYS A 51 7.75 -0.89 10.00
C LYS A 51 9.21 -1.27 9.78
N GLU A 52 9.52 -1.80 8.62
CA GLU A 52 10.89 -2.20 8.32
C GLU A 52 11.81 -1.00 8.17
N ILE A 53 11.32 0.08 7.56
CA ILE A 53 12.05 1.33 7.48
C ILE A 53 12.37 1.84 8.89
N ASP A 54 11.38 1.85 9.78
CA ASP A 54 11.57 2.28 11.16
C ASP A 54 12.64 1.46 11.88
N ARG A 55 12.63 0.14 11.68
CA ARG A 55 13.64 -0.73 12.29
C ARG A 55 15.05 -0.38 11.84
N LEU A 56 15.21 -0.15 10.54
CA LEU A 56 16.52 0.19 9.99
C LEU A 56 16.98 1.59 10.45
N GLU A 57 16.05 2.52 10.58
CA GLU A 57 16.38 3.87 11.05
C GLU A 57 16.80 3.92 12.51
N ARG A 58 16.38 2.93 13.30
CA ARG A 58 16.76 2.83 14.72
C ARG A 58 18.13 2.20 14.97
N GLN A 59 18.72 1.62 13.95
CA GLN A 59 20.03 0.96 14.08
C GLN A 59 21.21 1.93 13.96
#